data_dcda7f2b67483d8a747d613c651a0683
#
_entry.id   dcda7f2b67483d8a747d613c651a0683
#
_cell.length_a   1.000
_cell.length_b   1.000
_cell.length_c   1.000
_cell.angle_alpha   90.00
_cell.angle_beta   90.00
_cell.angle_gamma   90.00
#
_symmetry.space_group_name_H-M   'P 1'
#
loop_
_entity.id
_entity.type
_entity.pdbx_description
1 polymer ?
#
loop_
_entity_poly.entity_id
_entity_poly.type
_entity_poly.pdbx_seq_one_letter_code
_entity_poly.pdbx_strand_id
1 'polypeptide(L)'
;CEAASFPTSSRESSPETRTKPMSNTTTRPAVAVCMGSQSDWTTMQEAAQMLEMLDVPYEAKIISAHRTPDRLAAFARGAADAGFGVIIAGAGGAAHLPGMLAAHTDLPVLGVPVESKSLKGMDSLLSIVQMPAGVPVGTLAIGIPGACNAGLMAAQILALGAAALASRLHRWRQAQ
;
A
#
# COMPACT_ATOMS: atom_id res chain seq x y z
N CYS A 1 5.14 -38.23 -74.26
CA CYS A 1 6.26 -37.31 -74.53
C CYS A 1 6.33 -36.35 -73.38
N GLU A 2 7.27 -36.57 -72.71
CA GLU A 2 8.52 -36.04 -72.23
C GLU A 2 8.40 -34.98 -71.11
N ALA A 3 8.94 -35.35 -70.03
CA ALA A 3 9.08 -34.67 -68.77
C ALA A 3 10.13 -33.55 -68.83
N ALA A 4 9.90 -32.46 -68.11
CA ALA A 4 10.93 -31.51 -67.78
C ALA A 4 10.95 -31.27 -66.26
N SER A 5 12.15 -31.52 -65.71
CA SER A 5 12.48 -31.49 -64.27
C SER A 5 12.58 -30.10 -63.70
N PHE A 6 12.16 -29.95 -62.44
CA PHE A 6 12.34 -28.77 -61.59
C PHE A 6 13.66 -28.78 -60.84
N PRO A 7 14.20 -27.63 -60.50
CA PRO A 7 15.07 -27.52 -59.34
C PRO A 7 14.31 -26.86 -58.18
N THR A 8 14.34 -27.54 -57.06
CA THR A 8 13.91 -27.09 -55.74
C THR A 8 14.83 -26.01 -55.22
N SER A 9 14.28 -24.83 -54.94
CA SER A 9 14.96 -23.79 -54.17
C SER A 9 14.52 -23.91 -52.69
N SER A 10 15.45 -24.37 -51.89
CA SER A 10 15.36 -24.35 -50.42
C SER A 10 15.46 -22.92 -49.91
N ARG A 11 14.36 -22.43 -49.32
CA ARG A 11 14.38 -21.22 -48.53
C ARG A 11 14.68 -21.58 -47.07
N GLU A 12 15.87 -21.21 -46.63
CA GLU A 12 16.26 -21.19 -45.24
C GLU A 12 15.35 -20.23 -44.46
N SER A 13 14.63 -20.75 -43.46
CA SER A 13 13.86 -19.98 -42.50
C SER A 13 14.79 -19.47 -41.41
N SER A 14 15.02 -18.16 -41.40
CA SER A 14 15.67 -17.47 -40.30
C SER A 14 14.80 -17.58 -39.04
N PRO A 15 15.38 -17.72 -37.82
CA PRO A 15 14.62 -17.77 -36.60
C PRO A 15 14.07 -16.37 -36.27
N GLU A 16 12.76 -16.22 -36.31
CA GLU A 16 12.07 -15.06 -35.76
C GLU A 16 12.37 -14.94 -34.28
N THR A 17 13.12 -13.91 -33.93
CA THR A 17 13.34 -13.47 -32.55
C THR A 17 12.00 -12.95 -32.02
N ARG A 18 11.29 -13.81 -31.32
CA ARG A 18 10.06 -13.49 -30.63
C ARG A 18 10.36 -12.56 -29.46
N THR A 19 10.39 -11.27 -29.70
CA THR A 19 10.43 -10.25 -28.65
C THR A 19 9.16 -10.36 -27.83
N LYS A 20 9.31 -10.85 -26.61
CA LYS A 20 8.27 -10.87 -25.60
C LYS A 20 7.82 -9.42 -25.35
N PRO A 21 6.53 -9.08 -25.49
CA PRO A 21 6.10 -7.73 -25.17
C PRO A 21 6.36 -7.50 -23.68
N MET A 22 7.18 -6.52 -23.35
CA MET A 22 7.28 -5.98 -22.00
C MET A 22 5.93 -5.35 -21.69
N SER A 23 5.10 -6.07 -20.92
CA SER A 23 3.89 -5.52 -20.36
C SER A 23 4.30 -4.46 -19.33
N ASN A 24 4.28 -3.22 -19.74
CA ASN A 24 4.39 -2.06 -18.86
C ASN A 24 3.04 -1.88 -18.15
N THR A 25 2.64 -2.87 -17.35
CA THR A 25 1.54 -2.73 -16.40
C THR A 25 2.10 -1.89 -15.26
N THR A 26 1.89 -0.59 -15.33
CA THR A 26 1.92 0.28 -14.15
C THR A 26 0.89 -0.29 -13.18
N THR A 27 1.33 -1.14 -12.27
CA THR A 27 0.48 -1.65 -11.19
C THR A 27 0.04 -0.46 -10.36
N ARG A 28 -1.26 -0.18 -10.34
CA ARG A 28 -1.81 0.90 -9.50
C ARG A 28 -1.47 0.61 -8.05
N PRO A 29 -1.10 1.62 -7.25
CA PRO A 29 -0.82 1.42 -5.84
C PRO A 29 -2.09 0.92 -5.14
N ALA A 30 -1.95 -0.19 -4.38
CA ALA A 30 -3.05 -0.81 -3.65
C ALA A 30 -3.19 -0.28 -2.21
N VAL A 31 -2.11 0.30 -1.67
CA VAL A 31 -2.06 0.87 -0.31
C VAL A 31 -1.59 2.31 -0.35
N ALA A 32 -2.30 3.19 0.35
CA ALA A 32 -1.83 4.54 0.61
C ALA A 32 -1.15 4.58 1.99
N VAL A 33 0.09 5.06 2.06
CA VAL A 33 0.82 5.31 3.31
C VAL A 33 0.83 6.81 3.56
N CYS A 34 -0.09 7.27 4.42
CA CYS A 34 -0.30 8.68 4.73
C CYS A 34 0.40 9.08 6.03
N MET A 35 0.98 10.28 6.07
CA MET A 35 1.59 10.84 7.27
C MET A 35 1.33 12.34 7.37
N GLY A 36 1.28 12.86 8.60
CA GLY A 36 0.98 14.28 8.86
C GLY A 36 2.14 15.22 8.57
N SER A 37 3.38 14.70 8.60
CA SER A 37 4.62 15.46 8.48
C SER A 37 5.75 14.60 7.91
N GLN A 38 6.74 15.25 7.31
CA GLN A 38 7.99 14.59 6.86
C GLN A 38 8.69 13.85 8.01
N SER A 39 8.63 14.37 9.25
CA SER A 39 9.25 13.75 10.42
C SER A 39 8.68 12.37 10.75
N ASP A 40 7.43 12.09 10.36
CA ASP A 40 6.78 10.81 10.64
C ASP A 40 7.32 9.68 9.75
N TRP A 41 8.03 10.04 8.67
CA TRP A 41 8.61 9.08 7.73
C TRP A 41 9.57 8.09 8.38
N THR A 42 10.35 8.53 9.38
CA THR A 42 11.26 7.66 10.14
C THR A 42 10.53 6.45 10.73
N THR A 43 9.27 6.61 11.10
CA THR A 43 8.41 5.51 11.57
C THR A 43 7.68 4.84 10.41
N MET A 44 7.08 5.63 9.52
CA MET A 44 6.17 5.12 8.49
C MET A 44 6.86 4.37 7.35
N GLN A 45 8.17 4.58 7.15
CA GLN A 45 8.96 3.80 6.20
C GLN A 45 8.93 2.29 6.49
N GLU A 46 8.75 1.89 7.74
CA GLU A 46 8.65 0.46 8.10
C GLU A 46 7.39 -0.20 7.54
N ALA A 47 6.29 0.55 7.43
CA ALA A 47 5.11 0.07 6.70
C ALA A 47 5.39 -0.10 5.21
N ALA A 48 6.10 0.86 4.62
CA ALA A 48 6.52 0.81 3.22
C ALA A 48 7.45 -0.38 2.94
N GLN A 49 8.46 -0.60 3.77
CA GLN A 49 9.39 -1.75 3.66
C GLN A 49 8.66 -3.09 3.77
N MET A 50 7.69 -3.21 4.69
CA MET A 50 6.86 -4.42 4.79
C MET A 50 6.04 -4.67 3.52
N LEU A 51 5.47 -3.62 2.94
CA LEU A 51 4.72 -3.73 1.68
C LEU A 51 5.65 -4.11 0.51
N GLU A 52 6.86 -3.54 0.44
CA GLU A 52 7.88 -3.91 -0.55
C GLU A 52 8.29 -5.37 -0.43
N MET A 53 8.57 -5.84 0.80
CA MET A 53 8.93 -7.24 1.07
C MET A 53 7.86 -8.22 0.61
N LEU A 54 6.60 -7.82 0.66
CA LEU A 54 5.46 -8.62 0.24
C LEU A 54 5.03 -8.34 -1.22
N ASP A 55 5.79 -7.52 -1.95
CA ASP A 55 5.48 -7.13 -3.33
C ASP A 55 4.05 -6.55 -3.46
N VAL A 56 3.70 -5.64 -2.54
CA VAL A 56 2.43 -4.90 -2.52
C VAL A 56 2.70 -3.45 -2.96
N PRO A 57 2.15 -3.00 -4.08
CA PRO A 57 2.36 -1.64 -4.56
C PRO A 57 1.69 -0.62 -3.63
N TYR A 58 2.42 0.42 -3.28
CA TYR A 58 1.94 1.49 -2.40
C TYR A 58 2.34 2.88 -2.91
N GLU A 59 1.71 3.90 -2.34
CA GLU A 59 2.08 5.30 -2.54
C GLU A 59 2.18 6.01 -1.18
N ALA A 60 3.32 6.65 -0.91
CA ALA A 60 3.52 7.45 0.29
C ALA A 60 3.09 8.91 0.07
N LYS A 61 2.31 9.47 1.01
CA LYS A 61 1.75 10.82 0.93
C LYS A 61 1.89 11.59 2.24
N ILE A 62 2.32 12.84 2.15
CA ILE A 62 2.26 13.78 3.27
C ILE A 62 0.95 14.55 3.16
N ILE A 63 0.05 14.36 4.13
CA ILE A 63 -1.25 15.02 4.21
C ILE A 63 -1.48 15.44 5.67
N SER A 64 -1.41 16.75 5.94
CA SER A 64 -1.65 17.24 7.30
C SER A 64 -3.13 17.43 7.55
N ALA A 65 -3.66 16.76 8.58
CA ALA A 65 -5.05 16.89 9.00
C ALA A 65 -5.42 18.33 9.40
N HIS A 66 -4.49 19.02 10.06
CA HIS A 66 -4.74 20.38 10.58
C HIS A 66 -4.38 21.49 9.61
N ARG A 67 -3.33 21.30 8.79
CA ARG A 67 -2.83 22.35 7.88
C ARG A 67 -3.41 22.29 6.47
N THR A 68 -3.88 21.10 6.06
CA THR A 68 -4.45 20.87 4.72
C THR A 68 -5.71 20.00 4.78
N PRO A 69 -6.76 20.39 5.56
CA PRO A 69 -7.95 19.57 5.77
C PRO A 69 -8.71 19.29 4.48
N ASP A 70 -8.82 20.26 3.58
CA ASP A 70 -9.51 20.07 2.29
C ASP A 70 -8.79 19.04 1.39
N ARG A 71 -7.45 19.07 1.38
CA ARG A 71 -6.65 18.07 0.66
C ARG A 71 -6.85 16.68 1.25
N LEU A 72 -6.95 16.57 2.58
CA LEU A 72 -7.26 15.32 3.26
C LEU A 72 -8.62 14.78 2.83
N ALA A 73 -9.65 15.58 2.90
CA ALA A 73 -11.01 15.20 2.55
C ALA A 73 -11.13 14.79 1.07
N ALA A 74 -10.54 15.56 0.17
CA ALA A 74 -10.50 15.25 -1.26
C ALA A 74 -9.78 13.92 -1.54
N PHE A 75 -8.61 13.71 -0.91
CA PHE A 75 -7.87 12.46 -1.03
C PHE A 75 -8.68 11.26 -0.53
N ALA A 76 -9.24 11.35 0.69
CA ALA A 76 -9.96 10.23 1.30
C ALA A 76 -11.19 9.81 0.48
N ARG A 77 -11.95 10.78 -0.04
CA ARG A 77 -13.13 10.52 -0.91
C ARG A 77 -12.76 9.90 -2.24
N GLY A 78 -11.63 10.29 -2.83
CA GLY A 78 -11.18 9.76 -4.13
C GLY A 78 -10.30 8.52 -4.03
N ALA A 79 -9.94 8.05 -2.83
CA ALA A 79 -8.96 6.99 -2.65
C ALA A 79 -9.38 5.65 -3.28
N ALA A 80 -10.65 5.25 -3.12
CA ALA A 80 -11.17 4.03 -3.72
C ALA A 80 -11.13 4.08 -5.26
N ASP A 81 -11.55 5.19 -5.86
CA ASP A 81 -11.55 5.40 -7.32
C ASP A 81 -10.11 5.45 -7.88
N ALA A 82 -9.15 5.91 -7.06
CA ALA A 82 -7.73 5.88 -7.41
C ALA A 82 -7.13 4.46 -7.38
N GLY A 83 -7.85 3.48 -6.84
CA GLY A 83 -7.44 2.07 -6.82
C GLY A 83 -6.83 1.61 -5.50
N PHE A 84 -6.83 2.45 -4.47
CA PHE A 84 -6.41 2.02 -3.13
C PHE A 84 -7.45 1.07 -2.52
N GLY A 85 -6.98 0.04 -1.83
CA GLY A 85 -7.81 -0.89 -1.06
C GLY A 85 -7.69 -0.70 0.45
N VAL A 86 -6.58 -0.10 0.92
CA VAL A 86 -6.31 0.15 2.34
C VAL A 86 -5.55 1.48 2.48
N ILE A 87 -5.84 2.24 3.53
CA ILE A 87 -5.07 3.42 3.92
C ILE A 87 -4.37 3.14 5.25
N ILE A 88 -3.05 3.30 5.28
CA ILE A 88 -2.24 3.34 6.51
C ILE A 88 -1.99 4.81 6.82
N ALA A 89 -2.28 5.24 8.04
CA ALA A 89 -2.15 6.64 8.44
C ALA A 89 -1.38 6.78 9.75
N GLY A 90 -0.21 7.41 9.68
CA GLY A 90 0.65 7.69 10.83
C GLY A 90 0.58 9.16 11.26
N ALA A 91 0.46 9.39 12.56
CA ALA A 91 0.48 10.73 13.11
C ALA A 91 0.97 10.75 14.56
N GLY A 92 1.63 11.85 14.96
CA GLY A 92 2.14 12.07 16.30
C GLY A 92 1.45 13.22 17.04
N GLY A 93 1.44 13.16 18.37
CA GLY A 93 0.81 14.16 19.23
C GLY A 93 -0.71 14.15 19.12
N ALA A 94 -1.33 15.26 18.68
CA ALA A 94 -2.73 15.31 18.31
C ALA A 94 -2.97 14.56 16.98
N ALA A 95 -2.93 13.25 17.04
CA ALA A 95 -2.87 12.35 15.91
C ALA A 95 -4.24 12.15 15.24
N HIS A 96 -4.85 13.21 14.74
CA HIS A 96 -6.21 13.20 14.18
C HIS A 96 -6.29 12.66 12.75
N LEU A 97 -5.16 12.54 12.04
CA LEU A 97 -5.12 12.13 10.63
C LEU A 97 -5.85 10.81 10.35
N PRO A 98 -5.65 9.72 11.10
CA PRO A 98 -6.34 8.45 10.82
C PRO A 98 -7.86 8.55 10.93
N GLY A 99 -8.35 9.17 12.01
CA GLY A 99 -9.78 9.37 12.25
C GLY A 99 -10.44 10.28 11.21
N MET A 100 -9.76 11.35 10.81
CA MET A 100 -10.25 12.25 9.77
C MET A 100 -10.28 11.59 8.39
N LEU A 101 -9.31 10.75 8.06
CA LEU A 101 -9.35 9.94 6.83
C LEU A 101 -10.53 8.95 6.87
N ALA A 102 -10.68 8.20 7.98
CA ALA A 102 -11.76 7.23 8.14
C ALA A 102 -13.16 7.85 8.06
N ALA A 103 -13.31 9.11 8.45
CA ALA A 103 -14.58 9.84 8.34
C ALA A 103 -14.96 10.21 6.89
N HIS A 104 -14.06 10.07 5.92
CA HIS A 104 -14.28 10.48 4.53
C HIS A 104 -14.10 9.37 3.51
N THR A 105 -13.91 8.11 3.94
CA THR A 105 -13.73 6.96 3.05
C THR A 105 -14.38 5.71 3.60
N ASP A 106 -14.81 4.81 2.71
CA ASP A 106 -15.28 3.47 3.08
C ASP A 106 -14.14 2.43 3.12
N LEU A 107 -12.90 2.85 2.76
CA LEU A 107 -11.74 1.96 2.81
C LEU A 107 -11.31 1.70 4.26
N PRO A 108 -10.77 0.50 4.56
CA PRO A 108 -10.12 0.23 5.83
C PRO A 108 -9.00 1.24 6.11
N VAL A 109 -9.02 1.86 7.29
CA VAL A 109 -7.97 2.77 7.76
C VAL A 109 -7.24 2.14 8.94
N LEU A 110 -5.91 2.02 8.81
CA LEU A 110 -5.01 1.51 9.83
C LEU A 110 -4.22 2.67 10.43
N GLY A 111 -4.43 2.94 11.70
CA GLY A 111 -3.80 4.04 12.43
C GLY A 111 -2.50 3.62 13.11
N VAL A 112 -1.43 4.36 12.85
CA VAL A 112 -0.13 4.17 13.50
C VAL A 112 0.17 5.35 14.39
N PRO A 113 0.16 5.17 15.74
CA PRO A 113 0.59 6.21 16.67
C PRO A 113 2.10 6.44 16.51
N VAL A 114 2.50 7.61 16.03
CA VAL A 114 3.91 7.98 15.95
C VAL A 114 4.38 8.49 17.31
N GLU A 115 5.57 8.12 17.72
CA GLU A 115 6.14 8.50 19.00
C GLU A 115 6.31 10.03 19.09
N SER A 116 5.80 10.63 20.17
CA SER A 116 5.95 12.05 20.50
C SER A 116 7.03 12.24 21.55
N LYS A 117 7.68 13.41 21.54
CA LYS A 117 8.70 13.74 22.54
C LYS A 117 8.12 13.89 23.95
N SER A 118 6.91 14.45 24.08
CA SER A 118 6.30 14.81 25.35
C SER A 118 5.75 13.60 26.11
N LEU A 119 4.99 12.72 25.43
CA LEU A 119 4.30 11.59 26.06
C LEU A 119 4.65 10.25 25.40
N LYS A 120 5.77 10.20 24.67
CA LYS A 120 6.31 8.97 24.05
C LYS A 120 5.28 8.19 23.23
N GLY A 121 4.38 8.91 22.59
CA GLY A 121 3.35 8.33 21.71
C GLY A 121 2.05 7.96 22.42
N MET A 122 1.93 8.10 23.73
CA MET A 122 0.67 7.85 24.45
C MET A 122 -0.42 8.84 24.01
N ASP A 123 -0.08 10.11 23.83
CA ASP A 123 -0.93 11.15 23.27
C ASP A 123 -1.38 10.79 21.84
N SER A 124 -0.47 10.29 21.01
CA SER A 124 -0.79 9.81 19.66
C SER A 124 -1.76 8.63 19.71
N LEU A 125 -1.48 7.63 20.54
CA LEU A 125 -2.34 6.46 20.71
C LEU A 125 -3.75 6.84 21.15
N LEU A 126 -3.88 7.65 22.21
CA LEU A 126 -5.17 8.07 22.75
C LEU A 126 -5.95 8.98 21.80
N SER A 127 -5.26 9.73 20.94
CA SER A 127 -5.90 10.52 19.87
C SER A 127 -6.50 9.67 18.74
N ILE A 128 -6.05 8.42 18.58
CA ILE A 128 -6.47 7.54 17.48
C ILE A 128 -7.47 6.48 17.96
N VAL A 129 -7.24 5.85 19.12
CA VAL A 129 -7.90 4.60 19.50
C VAL A 129 -9.37 4.74 19.88
N GLN A 130 -9.78 5.90 20.45
CA GLN A 130 -11.14 6.10 20.97
C GLN A 130 -12.09 6.66 19.89
N MET A 131 -12.20 5.95 18.77
CA MET A 131 -13.10 6.34 17.70
C MET A 131 -14.57 6.09 18.07
N PRO A 132 -15.50 6.98 17.62
CA PRO A 132 -16.92 6.77 17.84
C PRO A 132 -17.45 5.59 17.02
N ALA A 133 -18.58 5.03 17.48
CA ALA A 133 -19.28 3.98 16.74
C ALA A 133 -19.66 4.49 15.32
N GLY A 134 -19.39 3.68 14.31
CA GLY A 134 -19.65 3.99 12.90
C GLY A 134 -18.44 4.52 12.12
N VAL A 135 -17.36 4.93 12.78
CA VAL A 135 -16.11 5.38 12.11
C VAL A 135 -14.91 4.61 12.68
N PRO A 136 -14.66 3.40 12.20
CA PRO A 136 -13.59 2.56 12.73
C PRO A 136 -12.20 2.97 12.22
N VAL A 137 -11.21 2.90 13.12
CA VAL A 137 -9.77 2.92 12.77
C VAL A 137 -9.10 1.73 13.45
N GLY A 138 -8.47 0.87 12.66
CA GLY A 138 -7.67 -0.25 13.16
C GLY A 138 -6.36 0.26 13.75
N THR A 139 -6.32 0.57 15.05
CA THR A 139 -5.16 1.18 15.70
C THR A 139 -4.09 0.16 16.05
N LEU A 140 -2.85 0.39 15.60
CA LEU A 140 -1.70 -0.48 15.81
C LEU A 140 -0.85 0.00 17.00
N ALA A 141 0.27 -0.69 17.23
CA ALA A 141 1.22 -0.33 18.28
C ALA A 141 1.88 1.03 18.01
N ILE A 142 2.45 1.64 19.06
CA ILE A 142 3.18 2.90 18.95
C ILE A 142 4.51 2.67 18.22
N GLY A 143 4.85 3.56 17.29
CA GLY A 143 6.14 3.62 16.64
C GLY A 143 6.39 2.54 15.58
N ILE A 144 7.66 2.14 15.45
CA ILE A 144 8.16 1.21 14.42
C ILE A 144 7.38 -0.12 14.37
N PRO A 145 7.14 -0.82 15.50
CA PRO A 145 6.37 -2.07 15.46
C PRO A 145 4.96 -1.89 14.92
N GLY A 146 4.33 -0.75 15.24
CA GLY A 146 2.99 -0.41 14.74
C GLY A 146 2.97 -0.18 13.24
N ALA A 147 3.96 0.54 12.71
CA ALA A 147 4.10 0.79 11.28
C ALA A 147 4.35 -0.51 10.51
N CYS A 148 5.27 -1.35 10.97
CA CYS A 148 5.53 -2.67 10.38
C CYS A 148 4.25 -3.53 10.34
N ASN A 149 3.54 -3.62 11.47
CA ASN A 149 2.29 -4.38 11.58
C ASN A 149 1.16 -3.78 10.73
N ALA A 150 1.13 -2.46 10.52
CA ALA A 150 0.18 -1.83 9.62
C ALA A 150 0.40 -2.27 8.17
N GLY A 151 1.65 -2.29 7.71
CA GLY A 151 2.01 -2.83 6.38
C GLY A 151 1.60 -4.29 6.22
N LEU A 152 1.91 -5.11 7.22
CA LEU A 152 1.53 -6.54 7.23
C LEU A 152 0.01 -6.72 7.22
N MET A 153 -0.73 -5.98 8.05
CA MET A 153 -2.19 -6.08 8.14
C MET A 153 -2.87 -5.59 6.85
N ALA A 154 -2.36 -4.52 6.23
CA ALA A 154 -2.84 -4.08 4.92
C ALA A 154 -2.67 -5.18 3.87
N ALA A 155 -1.50 -5.84 3.83
CA ALA A 155 -1.27 -6.98 2.94
C ALA A 155 -2.22 -8.15 3.25
N GLN A 156 -2.51 -8.44 4.52
CA GLN A 156 -3.47 -9.48 4.92
C GLN A 156 -4.89 -9.18 4.44
N ILE A 157 -5.34 -7.92 4.57
CA ILE A 157 -6.67 -7.49 4.08
C ILE A 157 -6.76 -7.69 2.55
N LEU A 158 -5.76 -7.25 1.81
CA LEU A 158 -5.72 -7.39 0.35
C LEU A 158 -5.62 -8.85 -0.09
N ALA A 159 -4.96 -9.69 0.70
CA ALA A 159 -4.80 -11.13 0.41
C ALA A 159 -6.11 -11.92 0.45
N LEU A 160 -7.17 -11.40 1.10
CA LEU A 160 -8.50 -12.02 1.09
C LEU A 160 -9.06 -12.15 -0.33
N GLY A 161 -8.70 -11.24 -1.24
CA GLY A 161 -9.08 -11.28 -2.65
C GLY A 161 -7.94 -11.65 -3.62
N ALA A 162 -6.72 -11.97 -3.12
CA ALA A 162 -5.51 -12.14 -3.94
C ALA A 162 -4.68 -13.37 -3.54
N ALA A 163 -4.98 -14.52 -4.13
CA ALA A 163 -4.33 -15.80 -3.80
C ALA A 163 -2.80 -15.76 -3.90
N ALA A 164 -2.24 -15.04 -4.87
CA ALA A 164 -0.79 -14.89 -5.01
C ALA A 164 -0.17 -14.15 -3.82
N LEU A 165 -0.83 -13.10 -3.30
CA LEU A 165 -0.40 -12.38 -2.12
C LEU A 165 -0.56 -13.24 -0.86
N ALA A 166 -1.65 -13.99 -0.73
CA ALA A 166 -1.85 -14.95 0.37
C ALA A 166 -0.70 -15.97 0.44
N SER A 167 -0.26 -16.48 -0.71
CA SER A 167 0.88 -17.40 -0.80
C SER A 167 2.20 -16.74 -0.39
N ARG A 168 2.43 -15.44 -0.73
CA ARG A 168 3.62 -14.71 -0.29
C ARG A 168 3.63 -14.49 1.22
N LEU A 169 2.49 -14.09 1.79
CA LEU A 169 2.31 -13.94 3.24
C LEU A 169 2.58 -15.24 4.00
N HIS A 170 2.07 -16.36 3.49
CA HIS A 170 2.29 -17.67 4.12
C HIS A 170 3.78 -18.03 4.15
N ARG A 171 4.49 -17.90 3.01
CA ARG A 171 5.94 -18.14 2.95
C ARG A 171 6.73 -17.19 3.86
N TRP A 172 6.39 -15.92 3.87
CA TRP A 172 7.03 -14.93 4.75
C TRP A 172 6.89 -15.33 6.22
N ARG A 173 5.69 -15.73 6.64
CA ARG A 173 5.44 -16.16 8.04
C ARG A 173 6.20 -17.43 8.43
N GLN A 174 6.36 -18.36 7.51
CA GLN A 174 7.14 -19.59 7.76
C GLN A 174 8.65 -19.35 7.85
N ALA A 175 9.15 -18.24 7.30
CA ALA A 175 10.56 -17.88 7.31
C ALA A 175 10.99 -17.10 8.58
N GLN A 176 10.06 -16.78 9.50
CA GLN A 176 10.33 -16.17 10.80
C GLN A 176 10.71 -17.22 11.86
#